data_e4207f0f9428fb97ffc4d69f2266ed86
#
_entry.id   e4207f0f9428fb97ffc4d69f2266ed86
#
_cell.length_a   1.000
_cell.length_b   1.000
_cell.length_c   1.000
_cell.angle_alpha   90.00
_cell.angle_beta   90.00
_cell.angle_gamma   90.00
#
_symmetry.space_group_name_H-M   'P 1'
#
loop_
_entity.id
_entity.type
_entity.pdbx_description
1 polymer ?
#
loop_
_entity_poly.entity_id
_entity_poly.type
_entity_poly.pdbx_seq_one_letter_code
_entity_poly.pdbx_strand_id
1 'polypeptide(L)'
;MFNLLTSTAEVAVTNTQSHMGLWELFAKGGWLMWPLLALGGVTIFIFVERYLAIRKASSLDINFMNRIRDFILDGKMRSAVELCRATDTPVARMIEKGIERIGRPMADVQNAIENVANLEVSKLEENLPALASIAGGAPMIGFLGTVLGMVRTFMDLSAAGGTIDMSLLAGGMYVAMVTTVAGLVVGIPAFFGYNYLVARIEKLVFRMEANSIAFMDILNRPAKAQSNQ
;
A
#
# COMPACT_ATOMS: atom_id res chain seq x y z
N MET A 1 30.66 -64.22 -24.21
CA MET A 1 29.88 -64.59 -23.01
C MET A 1 29.95 -63.48 -21.99
N PHE A 2 29.51 -62.23 -22.39
CA PHE A 2 29.48 -61.10 -21.46
C PHE A 2 28.59 -59.95 -22.05
N ASN A 3 27.37 -60.30 -22.47
CA ASN A 3 26.44 -59.32 -23.06
C ASN A 3 25.02 -59.55 -22.56
N LEU A 4 24.84 -59.64 -21.24
CA LEU A 4 23.51 -59.95 -20.68
C LEU A 4 23.22 -59.25 -19.36
N LEU A 5 23.84 -58.09 -19.07
CA LEU A 5 23.53 -57.35 -17.87
C LEU A 5 23.41 -55.81 -18.05
N THR A 6 22.97 -55.35 -19.21
CA THR A 6 22.58 -53.95 -19.37
C THR A 6 21.14 -53.83 -19.86
N SER A 7 20.25 -54.60 -19.24
CA SER A 7 18.87 -54.20 -19.19
C SER A 7 18.76 -53.12 -18.10
N THR A 8 19.21 -51.94 -18.41
CA THR A 8 18.83 -50.76 -17.67
C THR A 8 17.32 -50.66 -17.77
N ALA A 9 16.66 -51.01 -16.67
CA ALA A 9 15.31 -50.55 -16.44
C ALA A 9 15.37 -49.03 -16.52
N GLU A 10 15.12 -48.50 -17.69
CA GLU A 10 14.68 -47.13 -17.89
C GLU A 10 13.38 -47.02 -17.11
N VAL A 11 13.52 -46.67 -15.82
CA VAL A 11 12.44 -46.12 -15.04
C VAL A 11 12.10 -44.86 -15.80
N ALA A 12 11.11 -44.98 -16.69
CA ALA A 12 10.42 -43.84 -17.22
C ALA A 12 9.83 -43.11 -16.02
N VAL A 13 10.64 -42.20 -15.46
CA VAL A 13 10.14 -41.12 -14.65
C VAL A 13 9.28 -40.31 -15.63
N THR A 14 8.03 -40.77 -15.76
CA THR A 14 6.98 -39.97 -16.37
C THR A 14 6.92 -38.72 -15.54
N ASN A 15 7.60 -37.71 -16.04
CA ASN A 15 7.59 -36.35 -15.53
C ASN A 15 6.20 -35.78 -15.81
N THR A 16 5.20 -36.34 -15.14
CA THR A 16 3.89 -35.73 -14.98
C THR A 16 4.06 -34.59 -13.98
N GLN A 17 4.89 -33.61 -14.36
CA GLN A 17 4.71 -32.29 -13.82
C GLN A 17 3.34 -31.83 -14.34
N SER A 18 2.28 -32.32 -13.70
CA SER A 18 1.03 -31.62 -13.72
C SER A 18 1.38 -30.21 -13.19
N HIS A 19 1.54 -29.26 -14.11
CA HIS A 19 1.45 -27.85 -13.78
C HIS A 19 0.06 -27.69 -13.17
N MET A 20 -0.01 -27.95 -11.85
CA MET A 20 -1.25 -27.70 -11.10
C MET A 20 -1.53 -26.22 -11.29
N GLY A 21 -2.48 -25.92 -12.17
CA GLY A 21 -2.89 -24.57 -12.44
C GLY A 21 -3.30 -23.92 -11.13
N LEU A 22 -2.99 -22.64 -10.97
CA LEU A 22 -3.44 -21.86 -9.81
C LEU A 22 -4.94 -22.07 -9.54
N TRP A 23 -5.71 -22.35 -10.58
CA TRP A 23 -7.14 -22.65 -10.50
C TRP A 23 -7.46 -24.01 -9.83
N GLU A 24 -6.68 -25.04 -10.08
CA GLU A 24 -6.85 -26.33 -9.39
C GLU A 24 -6.47 -26.25 -7.92
N LEU A 25 -5.41 -25.51 -7.60
CA LEU A 25 -5.03 -25.20 -6.23
C LEU A 25 -6.17 -24.46 -5.53
N PHE A 26 -6.77 -23.49 -6.21
CA PHE A 26 -7.89 -22.71 -5.69
C PHE A 26 -9.12 -23.58 -5.41
N ALA A 27 -9.49 -24.45 -6.35
CA ALA A 27 -10.64 -25.34 -6.21
C ALA A 27 -10.49 -26.35 -5.06
N LYS A 28 -9.26 -26.76 -4.74
CA LYS A 28 -8.95 -27.71 -3.66
C LYS A 28 -8.85 -27.05 -2.27
N GLY A 29 -8.62 -25.73 -2.18
CA GLY A 29 -8.42 -25.02 -0.91
C GLY A 29 -9.69 -24.76 -0.07
N GLY A 30 -10.86 -25.21 -0.54
CA GLY A 30 -12.13 -25.14 0.20
C GLY A 30 -12.71 -23.73 0.33
N TRP A 31 -13.68 -23.55 1.24
CA TRP A 31 -14.45 -22.30 1.36
C TRP A 31 -13.63 -21.08 1.82
N LEU A 32 -12.52 -21.28 2.53
CA LEU A 32 -11.62 -20.21 2.98
C LEU A 32 -10.87 -19.52 1.83
N MET A 33 -10.84 -20.11 0.64
CA MET A 33 -10.23 -19.49 -0.53
C MET A 33 -11.01 -18.28 -1.03
N TRP A 34 -12.33 -18.26 -0.87
CA TRP A 34 -13.17 -17.14 -1.32
C TRP A 34 -12.87 -15.82 -0.59
N PRO A 35 -12.83 -15.80 0.76
CA PRO A 35 -12.39 -14.60 1.48
C PRO A 35 -10.98 -14.15 1.10
N LEU A 36 -10.03 -15.09 0.92
CA LEU A 36 -8.66 -14.74 0.55
C LEU A 36 -8.59 -14.12 -0.84
N LEU A 37 -9.36 -14.62 -1.80
CA LEU A 37 -9.44 -14.05 -3.14
C LEU A 37 -10.06 -12.64 -3.12
N ALA A 38 -11.12 -12.45 -2.35
CA ALA A 38 -11.73 -11.13 -2.15
C ALA A 38 -10.73 -10.14 -1.55
N LEU A 39 -9.98 -10.54 -0.50
CA LEU A 39 -8.93 -9.72 0.10
C LEU A 39 -7.81 -9.40 -0.89
N GLY A 40 -7.42 -10.35 -1.74
CA GLY A 40 -6.45 -10.13 -2.82
C GLY A 40 -6.93 -9.06 -3.82
N GLY A 41 -8.19 -9.13 -4.25
CA GLY A 41 -8.79 -8.11 -5.11
C GLY A 41 -8.83 -6.72 -4.47
N VAL A 42 -9.25 -6.64 -3.20
CA VAL A 42 -9.25 -5.40 -2.42
C VAL A 42 -7.85 -4.83 -2.26
N THR A 43 -6.84 -5.68 -2.02
CA THR A 43 -5.43 -5.26 -1.92
C THR A 43 -4.97 -4.56 -3.19
N ILE A 44 -5.20 -5.17 -4.36
CA ILE A 44 -4.81 -4.59 -5.65
C ILE A 44 -5.54 -3.27 -5.88
N PHE A 45 -6.85 -3.23 -5.61
CA PHE A 45 -7.66 -2.03 -5.77
C PHE A 45 -7.13 -0.86 -4.93
N ILE A 46 -6.97 -1.06 -3.61
CA ILE A 46 -6.47 -0.02 -2.68
C ILE A 46 -5.06 0.42 -3.09
N PHE A 47 -4.18 -0.53 -3.42
CA PHE A 47 -2.80 -0.19 -3.81
C PHE A 47 -2.76 0.70 -5.06
N VAL A 48 -3.49 0.35 -6.11
CA VAL A 48 -3.52 1.12 -7.36
C VAL A 48 -4.14 2.50 -7.13
N GLU A 49 -5.28 2.56 -6.42
CA GLU A 49 -5.97 3.81 -6.10
C GLU A 49 -5.04 4.77 -5.35
N ARG A 50 -4.43 4.30 -4.25
CA ARG A 50 -3.53 5.12 -3.41
C ARG A 50 -2.25 5.50 -4.14
N TYR A 51 -1.67 4.59 -4.90
CA TYR A 51 -0.49 4.90 -5.71
C TYR A 51 -0.74 6.05 -6.70
N LEU A 52 -1.87 6.04 -7.40
CA LEU A 52 -2.25 7.10 -8.33
C LEU A 52 -2.53 8.42 -7.60
N ALA A 53 -3.23 8.38 -6.45
CA ALA A 53 -3.50 9.55 -5.62
C ALA A 53 -2.20 10.20 -5.12
N ILE A 54 -1.28 9.42 -4.56
CA ILE A 54 0.01 9.91 -4.05
C ILE A 54 0.88 10.44 -5.19
N ARG A 55 0.88 9.78 -6.34
CA ARG A 55 1.63 10.23 -7.53
C ARG A 55 1.12 11.60 -8.00
N LYS A 56 -0.20 11.80 -8.07
CA LYS A 56 -0.80 13.10 -8.39
C LYS A 56 -0.43 14.16 -7.36
N ALA A 57 -0.52 13.83 -6.06
CA ALA A 57 -0.19 14.73 -4.96
C ALA A 57 1.28 15.18 -4.95
N SER A 58 2.18 14.32 -5.44
CA SER A 58 3.63 14.59 -5.47
C SER A 58 4.08 15.42 -6.68
N SER A 59 3.21 15.73 -7.62
CA SER A 59 3.53 16.45 -8.87
C SER A 59 3.55 17.97 -8.66
N LEU A 60 4.47 18.47 -7.83
CA LEU A 60 4.67 19.91 -7.64
C LEU A 60 5.78 20.41 -8.56
N ASP A 61 5.56 21.55 -9.22
CA ASP A 61 6.58 22.24 -10.01
C ASP A 61 7.69 22.75 -9.08
N ILE A 62 8.96 22.53 -9.47
CA ILE A 62 10.14 22.97 -8.71
C ILE A 62 10.13 24.50 -8.50
N ASN A 63 9.60 25.26 -9.45
CA ASN A 63 9.53 26.71 -9.41
C ASN A 63 8.30 27.26 -8.69
N PHE A 64 7.41 26.40 -8.18
CA PHE A 64 6.15 26.84 -7.56
C PHE A 64 6.39 27.84 -6.42
N MET A 65 7.24 27.52 -5.46
CA MET A 65 7.53 28.41 -4.32
C MET A 65 8.23 29.70 -4.73
N ASN A 66 9.08 29.68 -5.75
CA ASN A 66 9.70 30.91 -6.28
C ASN A 66 8.65 31.85 -6.88
N ARG A 67 7.70 31.32 -7.66
CA ARG A 67 6.60 32.10 -8.23
C ARG A 67 5.66 32.65 -7.15
N ILE A 68 5.35 31.86 -6.12
CA ILE A 68 4.57 32.34 -4.95
C ILE A 68 5.31 33.49 -4.26
N ARG A 69 6.61 33.35 -4.02
CA ARG A 69 7.43 34.40 -3.42
C ARG A 69 7.37 35.70 -4.24
N ASP A 70 7.55 35.58 -5.54
CA ASP A 70 7.57 36.76 -6.43
C ASP A 70 6.21 37.47 -6.41
N PHE A 71 5.08 36.73 -6.47
CA PHE A 71 3.74 37.32 -6.36
C PHE A 71 3.48 38.00 -5.00
N ILE A 72 3.97 37.42 -3.90
CA ILE A 72 3.82 38.01 -2.58
C ILE A 72 4.64 39.33 -2.46
N LEU A 73 5.88 39.32 -2.94
CA LEU A 73 6.76 40.50 -2.92
C LEU A 73 6.24 41.63 -3.82
N ASP A 74 5.58 41.28 -4.94
CA ASP A 74 4.91 42.23 -5.84
C ASP A 74 3.54 42.71 -5.31
N GLY A 75 3.06 42.18 -4.19
CA GLY A 75 1.72 42.50 -3.66
C GLY A 75 0.54 41.90 -4.45
N LYS A 76 0.81 40.99 -5.40
CA LYS A 76 -0.19 40.35 -6.29
C LYS A 76 -0.83 39.14 -5.61
N MET A 77 -1.51 39.33 -4.47
CA MET A 77 -2.07 38.19 -3.69
C MET A 77 -3.09 37.37 -4.46
N ARG A 78 -3.91 37.99 -5.33
CA ARG A 78 -4.88 37.28 -6.15
C ARG A 78 -4.20 36.30 -7.10
N SER A 79 -3.13 36.73 -7.77
CA SER A 79 -2.38 35.85 -8.70
C SER A 79 -1.69 34.70 -7.97
N ALA A 80 -1.24 34.91 -6.73
CA ALA A 80 -0.69 33.83 -5.90
C ALA A 80 -1.76 32.78 -5.57
N VAL A 81 -2.97 33.20 -5.17
CA VAL A 81 -4.10 32.28 -4.90
C VAL A 81 -4.53 31.53 -6.17
N GLU A 82 -4.64 32.22 -7.31
CA GLU A 82 -4.97 31.59 -8.60
C GLU A 82 -3.95 30.54 -9.01
N LEU A 83 -2.66 30.78 -8.81
CA LEU A 83 -1.60 29.81 -9.05
C LEU A 83 -1.77 28.57 -8.15
N CYS A 84 -2.09 28.77 -6.86
CA CYS A 84 -2.32 27.65 -5.94
C CYS A 84 -3.49 26.79 -6.41
N ARG A 85 -4.62 27.41 -6.79
CA ARG A 85 -5.81 26.71 -7.30
C ARG A 85 -5.55 25.96 -8.59
N ALA A 86 -4.77 26.55 -9.51
CA ALA A 86 -4.41 25.92 -10.76
C ALA A 86 -3.50 24.69 -10.58
N THR A 87 -2.69 24.69 -9.52
CA THR A 87 -1.74 23.59 -9.23
C THR A 87 -2.42 22.40 -8.57
N ASP A 88 -3.48 22.59 -7.78
CA ASP A 88 -4.30 21.57 -7.10
C ASP A 88 -3.51 20.42 -6.44
N THR A 89 -2.43 20.75 -5.76
CA THR A 89 -1.63 19.79 -4.96
C THR A 89 -1.80 20.08 -3.46
N PRO A 90 -1.54 19.11 -2.56
CA PRO A 90 -1.57 19.33 -1.11
C PRO A 90 -0.75 20.54 -0.67
N VAL A 91 0.46 20.70 -1.21
CA VAL A 91 1.32 21.85 -0.95
C VAL A 91 0.65 23.17 -1.38
N ALA A 92 0.05 23.20 -2.57
CA ALA A 92 -0.62 24.40 -3.07
C ALA A 92 -1.82 24.78 -2.21
N ARG A 93 -2.65 23.81 -1.78
CA ARG A 93 -3.81 24.08 -0.91
C ARG A 93 -3.42 24.60 0.47
N MET A 94 -2.33 24.07 1.08
CA MET A 94 -1.87 24.59 2.36
C MET A 94 -1.29 26.01 2.25
N ILE A 95 -0.54 26.30 1.16
CA ILE A 95 -0.01 27.65 0.91
C ILE A 95 -1.13 28.64 0.58
N GLU A 96 -2.14 28.25 -0.22
CA GLU A 96 -3.35 29.04 -0.45
C GLU A 96 -3.96 29.51 0.87
N LYS A 97 -4.11 28.56 1.83
CA LYS A 97 -4.67 28.88 3.14
C LYS A 97 -3.81 29.83 3.95
N GLY A 98 -2.49 29.70 3.83
CA GLY A 98 -1.54 30.65 4.41
C GLY A 98 -1.69 32.05 3.82
N ILE A 99 -1.80 32.17 2.49
CA ILE A 99 -1.99 33.45 1.79
C ILE A 99 -3.30 34.14 2.23
N GLU A 100 -4.40 33.38 2.38
CA GLU A 100 -5.69 33.91 2.86
C GLU A 100 -5.62 34.50 4.28
N ARG A 101 -4.61 34.13 5.06
CA ARG A 101 -4.40 34.58 6.45
C ARG A 101 -3.32 35.64 6.59
N ILE A 102 -2.71 36.11 5.50
CA ILE A 102 -1.73 37.20 5.52
C ILE A 102 -2.36 38.44 6.16
N GLY A 103 -1.62 39.11 7.03
CA GLY A 103 -2.09 40.26 7.81
C GLY A 103 -2.62 39.92 9.22
N ARG A 104 -2.70 38.63 9.57
CA ARG A 104 -2.95 38.13 10.93
C ARG A 104 -1.64 37.84 11.67
N PRO A 105 -1.67 37.59 12.99
CA PRO A 105 -0.49 37.12 13.72
C PRO A 105 0.13 35.89 13.05
N MET A 106 1.46 35.81 13.03
CA MET A 106 2.19 34.72 12.34
C MET A 106 1.78 33.32 12.84
N ALA A 107 1.47 33.20 14.14
CA ALA A 107 0.97 31.96 14.73
C ALA A 107 -0.36 31.49 14.08
N ASP A 108 -1.27 32.46 13.77
CA ASP A 108 -2.55 32.09 13.11
C ASP A 108 -2.34 31.63 11.67
N VAL A 109 -1.35 32.21 10.97
CA VAL A 109 -0.98 31.78 9.61
C VAL A 109 -0.41 30.36 9.65
N GLN A 110 0.54 30.12 10.56
CA GLN A 110 1.16 28.81 10.74
C GLN A 110 0.12 27.74 11.10
N ASN A 111 -0.71 27.98 12.09
CA ASN A 111 -1.77 27.05 12.49
C ASN A 111 -2.75 26.74 11.34
N ALA A 112 -3.06 27.74 10.51
CA ALA A 112 -3.94 27.53 9.36
C ALA A 112 -3.30 26.61 8.30
N ILE A 113 -2.00 26.76 8.04
CA ILE A 113 -1.23 25.91 7.13
C ILE A 113 -1.16 24.49 7.67
N GLU A 114 -0.80 24.32 8.95
CA GLU A 114 -0.69 23.02 9.62
C GLU A 114 -2.02 22.27 9.63
N ASN A 115 -3.13 22.93 9.92
CA ASN A 115 -4.45 22.32 9.89
C ASN A 115 -4.81 21.77 8.50
N VAL A 116 -4.53 22.52 7.43
CA VAL A 116 -4.76 22.07 6.07
C VAL A 116 -3.80 20.94 5.70
N ALA A 117 -2.53 21.04 6.10
CA ALA A 117 -1.53 19.99 5.87
C ALA A 117 -1.98 18.66 6.50
N ASN A 118 -2.42 18.69 7.78
CA ASN A 118 -2.93 17.50 8.47
C ASN A 118 -4.15 16.89 7.79
N LEU A 119 -5.08 17.70 7.30
CA LEU A 119 -6.24 17.24 6.54
C LEU A 119 -5.83 16.56 5.23
N GLU A 120 -4.87 17.12 4.51
CA GLU A 120 -4.37 16.54 3.26
C GLU A 120 -3.62 15.23 3.49
N VAL A 121 -2.81 15.15 4.56
CA VAL A 121 -2.14 13.91 4.96
C VAL A 121 -3.17 12.83 5.30
N SER A 122 -4.18 13.15 6.11
CA SER A 122 -5.25 12.23 6.47
C SER A 122 -6.00 11.67 5.24
N LYS A 123 -6.23 12.50 4.21
CA LYS A 123 -6.80 12.04 2.93
C LYS A 123 -5.88 11.09 2.17
N LEU A 124 -4.57 11.28 2.24
CA LEU A 124 -3.59 10.42 1.59
C LEU A 124 -3.46 9.07 2.31
N GLU A 125 -3.61 9.06 3.63
CA GLU A 125 -3.56 7.86 4.47
C GLU A 125 -4.87 7.07 4.49
N GLU A 126 -5.94 7.60 3.92
CA GLU A 126 -7.23 6.92 3.80
C GLU A 126 -7.05 5.53 3.18
N ASN A 127 -7.72 4.50 3.69
CA ASN A 127 -7.62 3.10 3.28
C ASN A 127 -6.25 2.40 3.52
N LEU A 128 -5.18 3.09 3.92
CA LEU A 128 -3.92 2.44 4.31
C LEU A 128 -4.08 1.49 5.51
N PRO A 129 -4.86 1.84 6.56
CA PRO A 129 -5.11 0.93 7.67
C PRO A 129 -5.78 -0.38 7.23
N ALA A 130 -6.67 -0.32 6.22
CA ALA A 130 -7.27 -1.52 5.66
C ALA A 130 -6.23 -2.41 4.96
N LEU A 131 -5.33 -1.81 4.18
CA LEU A 131 -4.22 -2.53 3.53
C LEU A 131 -3.28 -3.18 4.55
N ALA A 132 -2.95 -2.47 5.64
CA ALA A 132 -2.16 -3.00 6.75
C ALA A 132 -2.86 -4.20 7.43
N SER A 133 -4.18 -4.09 7.65
CA SER A 133 -4.99 -5.17 8.22
C SER A 133 -5.02 -6.41 7.33
N ILE A 134 -5.10 -6.24 6.01
CA ILE A 134 -5.04 -7.34 5.04
C ILE A 134 -3.65 -7.99 5.06
N ALA A 135 -2.59 -7.18 5.11
CA ALA A 135 -1.21 -7.67 5.16
C ALA A 135 -0.95 -8.62 6.33
N GLY A 136 -1.50 -8.31 7.51
CA GLY A 136 -1.43 -9.18 8.67
C GLY A 136 -2.50 -10.27 8.71
N GLY A 137 -3.72 -9.94 8.31
CA GLY A 137 -4.89 -10.82 8.41
C GLY A 137 -4.90 -11.96 7.38
N ALA A 138 -4.47 -11.71 6.15
CA ALA A 138 -4.51 -12.74 5.10
C ALA A 138 -3.64 -13.97 5.43
N PRO A 139 -2.40 -13.83 5.92
CA PRO A 139 -1.62 -14.98 6.41
C PRO A 139 -2.26 -15.70 7.59
N MET A 140 -2.90 -14.96 8.51
CA MET A 140 -3.61 -15.55 9.65
C MET A 140 -4.82 -16.39 9.21
N ILE A 141 -5.58 -15.92 8.22
CA ILE A 141 -6.68 -16.69 7.61
C ILE A 141 -6.13 -17.94 6.91
N GLY A 142 -5.00 -17.82 6.22
CA GLY A 142 -4.32 -18.97 5.63
C GLY A 142 -3.90 -20.00 6.68
N PHE A 143 -3.30 -19.56 7.79
CA PHE A 143 -2.93 -20.42 8.91
C PHE A 143 -4.16 -21.07 9.57
N LEU A 144 -5.24 -20.31 9.76
CA LEU A 144 -6.51 -20.86 10.25
C LEU A 144 -7.00 -22.01 9.35
N GLY A 145 -6.82 -21.87 8.03
CA GLY A 145 -7.14 -22.92 7.07
C GLY A 145 -6.36 -24.22 7.31
N THR A 146 -5.07 -24.13 7.67
CA THR A 146 -4.30 -25.33 8.01
C THR A 146 -4.79 -26.00 9.28
N VAL A 147 -5.08 -25.24 10.32
CA VAL A 147 -5.58 -25.77 11.60
C VAL A 147 -6.93 -26.48 11.39
N LEU A 148 -7.86 -25.83 10.71
CA LEU A 148 -9.18 -26.43 10.41
C LEU A 148 -9.08 -27.66 9.50
N GLY A 149 -8.20 -27.62 8.50
CA GLY A 149 -7.93 -28.75 7.62
C GLY A 149 -7.39 -29.95 8.36
N MET A 150 -6.41 -29.75 9.25
CA MET A 150 -5.85 -30.81 10.09
C MET A 150 -6.88 -31.37 11.08
N VAL A 151 -7.64 -30.54 11.75
CA VAL A 151 -8.72 -30.98 12.66
C VAL A 151 -9.70 -31.89 11.93
N ARG A 152 -10.16 -31.48 10.73
CA ARG A 152 -11.06 -32.26 9.90
C ARG A 152 -10.46 -33.61 9.50
N THR A 153 -9.20 -33.62 9.08
CA THR A 153 -8.49 -34.85 8.71
C THR A 153 -8.41 -35.83 9.89
N PHE A 154 -8.11 -35.36 11.09
CA PHE A 154 -8.09 -36.22 12.29
C PHE A 154 -9.47 -36.72 12.70
N MET A 155 -10.51 -35.93 12.51
CA MET A 155 -11.89 -36.38 12.73
C MET A 155 -12.30 -37.51 11.77
N ASP A 156 -11.98 -37.33 10.47
CA ASP A 156 -12.26 -38.33 9.43
C ASP A 156 -11.48 -39.65 9.69
N LEU A 157 -10.20 -39.53 10.12
CA LEU A 157 -9.38 -40.67 10.50
C LEU A 157 -9.95 -41.44 11.73
N SER A 158 -10.41 -40.69 12.72
CA SER A 158 -11.04 -41.29 13.93
C SER A 158 -12.32 -41.99 13.58
N ALA A 159 -13.13 -41.46 12.66
CA ALA A 159 -14.38 -42.09 12.21
C ALA A 159 -14.14 -43.37 11.37
N ALA A 160 -13.00 -43.50 10.71
CA ALA A 160 -12.61 -44.66 9.91
C ALA A 160 -12.18 -45.88 10.77
N GLY A 161 -12.35 -45.87 12.08
CA GLY A 161 -12.14 -47.05 12.95
C GLY A 161 -10.67 -47.42 13.20
N GLY A 162 -9.74 -46.48 13.05
CA GLY A 162 -8.34 -46.65 13.47
C GLY A 162 -7.42 -47.31 12.45
N THR A 163 -7.88 -47.67 11.27
CA THR A 163 -7.00 -48.04 10.14
C THR A 163 -6.47 -46.74 9.54
N ILE A 164 -5.14 -46.54 9.67
CA ILE A 164 -4.48 -45.32 9.14
C ILE A 164 -4.41 -45.41 7.64
N ASP A 165 -5.33 -44.74 6.94
CA ASP A 165 -5.20 -44.49 5.50
C ASP A 165 -4.30 -43.30 5.25
N MET A 166 -3.05 -43.60 4.86
CA MET A 166 -2.04 -42.58 4.55
C MET A 166 -2.45 -41.65 3.40
N SER A 167 -3.30 -42.11 2.50
CA SER A 167 -3.84 -41.34 1.38
C SER A 167 -4.81 -40.25 1.87
N LEU A 168 -5.70 -40.62 2.79
CA LEU A 168 -6.65 -39.68 3.41
C LEU A 168 -5.91 -38.62 4.21
N LEU A 169 -4.91 -39.00 5.02
CA LEU A 169 -4.08 -38.08 5.79
C LEU A 169 -3.31 -37.10 4.87
N ALA A 170 -2.62 -37.61 3.85
CA ALA A 170 -1.87 -36.82 2.90
C ALA A 170 -2.78 -35.82 2.14
N GLY A 171 -3.98 -36.24 1.74
CA GLY A 171 -4.96 -35.39 1.05
C GLY A 171 -5.44 -34.24 1.90
N GLY A 172 -5.75 -34.46 3.18
CA GLY A 172 -6.18 -33.42 4.10
C GLY A 172 -5.06 -32.42 4.43
N MET A 173 -3.82 -32.93 4.63
CA MET A 173 -2.65 -32.06 4.85
C MET A 173 -2.37 -31.19 3.62
N TYR A 174 -2.49 -31.74 2.42
CA TYR A 174 -2.30 -30.98 1.19
C TYR A 174 -3.28 -29.80 1.07
N VAL A 175 -4.58 -30.04 1.28
CA VAL A 175 -5.59 -28.98 1.27
C VAL A 175 -5.29 -27.89 2.31
N ALA A 176 -4.88 -28.31 3.51
CA ALA A 176 -4.49 -27.40 4.58
C ALA A 176 -3.32 -26.50 4.16
N MET A 177 -2.24 -27.05 3.59
CA MET A 177 -1.07 -26.29 3.15
C MET A 177 -1.40 -25.30 2.03
N VAL A 178 -2.29 -25.65 1.10
CA VAL A 178 -2.71 -24.78 -0.01
C VAL A 178 -3.33 -23.48 0.51
N THR A 179 -4.14 -23.54 1.56
CA THR A 179 -4.75 -22.31 2.14
C THR A 179 -3.71 -21.37 2.75
N THR A 180 -2.65 -21.90 3.39
CA THR A 180 -1.56 -21.07 3.90
C THR A 180 -0.78 -20.40 2.78
N VAL A 181 -0.46 -21.14 1.72
CA VAL A 181 0.20 -20.56 0.54
C VAL A 181 -0.65 -19.43 -0.04
N ALA A 182 -1.96 -19.63 -0.18
CA ALA A 182 -2.86 -18.59 -0.67
C ALA A 182 -2.88 -17.34 0.23
N GLY A 183 -2.91 -17.53 1.56
CA GLY A 183 -2.83 -16.44 2.52
C GLY A 183 -1.54 -15.62 2.40
N LEU A 184 -0.40 -16.29 2.20
CA LEU A 184 0.90 -15.65 2.01
C LEU A 184 0.99 -14.93 0.65
N VAL A 185 0.44 -15.51 -0.41
CA VAL A 185 0.39 -14.88 -1.76
C VAL A 185 -0.38 -13.56 -1.73
N VAL A 186 -1.38 -13.42 -0.88
CA VAL A 186 -2.11 -12.15 -0.68
C VAL A 186 -1.41 -11.24 0.32
N GLY A 187 -0.96 -11.78 1.45
CA GLY A 187 -0.42 -10.98 2.56
C GLY A 187 0.93 -10.35 2.26
N ILE A 188 1.83 -11.07 1.58
CA ILE A 188 3.18 -10.55 1.28
C ILE A 188 3.12 -9.33 0.35
N PRO A 189 2.43 -9.35 -0.81
CA PRO A 189 2.29 -8.15 -1.64
C PRO A 189 1.58 -6.99 -0.93
N ALA A 190 0.55 -7.29 -0.10
CA ALA A 190 -0.13 -6.27 0.69
C ALA A 190 0.84 -5.57 1.67
N PHE A 191 1.70 -6.34 2.35
CA PHE A 191 2.70 -5.82 3.29
C PHE A 191 3.72 -4.91 2.59
N PHE A 192 4.33 -5.38 1.50
CA PHE A 192 5.29 -4.55 0.75
C PHE A 192 4.61 -3.34 0.11
N GLY A 193 3.39 -3.50 -0.41
CA GLY A 193 2.61 -2.40 -0.97
C GLY A 193 2.30 -1.33 0.08
N TYR A 194 1.85 -1.72 1.27
CA TYR A 194 1.61 -0.82 2.39
C TYR A 194 2.87 -0.01 2.76
N ASN A 195 3.99 -0.68 3.03
CA ASN A 195 5.23 -0.01 3.40
C ASN A 195 5.74 0.94 2.31
N TYR A 196 5.59 0.57 1.04
CA TYR A 196 5.95 1.43 -0.07
C TYR A 196 5.11 2.70 -0.11
N LEU A 197 3.78 2.60 0.08
CA LEU A 197 2.88 3.75 0.09
C LEU A 197 3.15 4.67 1.28
N VAL A 198 3.34 4.11 2.48
CA VAL A 198 3.70 4.88 3.69
C VAL A 198 4.98 5.68 3.44
N ALA A 199 6.03 5.06 2.96
CA ALA A 199 7.29 5.74 2.68
C ALA A 199 7.16 6.87 1.62
N ARG A 200 6.19 6.74 0.70
CA ARG A 200 5.88 7.79 -0.27
C ARG A 200 5.13 8.96 0.35
N ILE A 201 4.20 8.68 1.26
CA ILE A 201 3.47 9.72 2.01
C ILE A 201 4.43 10.49 2.92
N GLU A 202 5.28 9.82 3.67
CA GLU A 202 6.30 10.45 4.52
C GLU A 202 7.19 11.43 3.73
N LYS A 203 7.63 11.03 2.54
CA LYS A 203 8.38 11.93 1.66
C LYS A 203 7.58 13.16 1.22
N LEU A 204 6.28 13.00 1.01
CA LEU A 204 5.41 14.12 0.65
C LEU A 204 5.18 15.04 1.85
N VAL A 205 4.96 14.48 3.05
CA VAL A 205 4.84 15.23 4.31
C VAL A 205 6.09 16.08 4.54
N PHE A 206 7.28 15.49 4.42
CA PHE A 206 8.53 16.23 4.53
C PHE A 206 8.64 17.41 3.54
N ARG A 207 8.17 17.22 2.30
CA ARG A 207 8.11 18.32 1.31
C ARG A 207 7.10 19.39 1.71
N MET A 208 5.96 19.01 2.27
CA MET A 208 4.95 19.95 2.76
C MET A 208 5.50 20.79 3.88
N GLU A 209 6.18 20.21 4.85
CA GLU A 209 6.86 20.90 5.94
C GLU A 209 7.93 21.87 5.43
N ALA A 210 8.80 21.43 4.53
CA ALA A 210 9.83 22.28 3.93
C ALA A 210 9.24 23.49 3.20
N ASN A 211 8.14 23.31 2.46
CA ASN A 211 7.46 24.42 1.78
C ASN A 211 6.71 25.33 2.76
N SER A 212 6.20 24.80 3.87
CA SER A 212 5.60 25.61 4.95
C SER A 212 6.63 26.53 5.57
N ILE A 213 7.80 26.00 5.93
CA ILE A 213 8.91 26.80 6.48
C ILE A 213 9.35 27.87 5.48
N ALA A 214 9.56 27.48 4.20
CA ALA A 214 9.94 28.43 3.16
C ALA A 214 8.92 29.56 2.97
N PHE A 215 7.63 29.25 3.09
CA PHE A 215 6.56 30.25 3.02
C PHE A 215 6.58 31.20 4.23
N MET A 216 6.74 30.67 5.44
CA MET A 216 6.85 31.49 6.66
C MET A 216 8.08 32.43 6.62
N ASP A 217 9.20 31.95 6.06
CA ASP A 217 10.40 32.75 5.86
C ASP A 217 10.17 33.91 4.87
N ILE A 218 9.36 33.71 3.83
CA ILE A 218 8.98 34.76 2.88
C ILE A 218 8.19 35.85 3.61
N LEU A 219 7.25 35.48 4.48
CA LEU A 219 6.42 36.41 5.23
C LEU A 219 7.19 37.18 6.34
N ASN A 220 8.18 36.50 6.91
CA ASN A 220 9.00 37.10 8.00
C ASN A 220 10.16 37.96 7.51
N ARG A 221 10.39 38.07 6.20
CA ARG A 221 11.41 38.98 5.66
C ARG A 221 10.95 40.42 5.88
N PRO A 222 11.77 41.27 6.52
CA PRO A 222 11.44 42.67 6.60
C PRO A 222 11.30 43.24 5.19
N ALA A 223 10.21 43.94 4.91
CA ALA A 223 10.03 44.67 3.66
C ALA A 223 11.32 45.41 3.37
N LYS A 224 11.98 45.15 2.25
CA LYS A 224 13.13 45.95 1.83
C LYS A 224 12.66 47.40 1.87
N ALA A 225 13.20 48.15 2.79
CA ALA A 225 13.08 49.61 2.74
C ALA A 225 13.45 50.01 1.31
N GLN A 226 12.48 50.54 0.56
CA GLN A 226 12.76 51.20 -0.70
C GLN A 226 13.70 52.34 -0.34
N SER A 227 15.01 52.08 -0.44
CA SER A 227 15.99 53.14 -0.40
C SER A 227 15.76 53.98 -1.66
N ASN A 228 15.14 55.12 -1.47
CA ASN A 228 15.18 56.23 -2.44
C ASN A 228 16.59 56.37 -2.98
N GLN A 229 16.76 56.20 -4.25
CA GLN A 229 17.67 57.00 -5.09
C GLN A 229 16.93 57.40 -6.36
#